data_817b82b07d5d32b8596ba306989820e8
#
_entry.id   817b82b07d5d32b8596ba306989820e8
#
_cell.length_a   1.000
_cell.length_b   1.000
_cell.length_c   1.000
_cell.angle_alpha   90.00
_cell.angle_beta   90.00
_cell.angle_gamma   90.00
#
_symmetry.space_group_name_H-M   'P 1'
#
loop_
_entity.id
_entity.type
_entity.pdbx_description
1 polymer ?
#
loop_
_entity_poly.entity_id
_entity_poly.type
_entity_poly.pdbx_seq_one_letter_code
_entity_poly.pdbx_strand_id
1 'polypeptide(L)'
;MYKRLIHIKDNCVNGVVIDNPDDVANLSCFLNKSIDQLVKEEDLLIFPYSLNEYGDELGQQTIGSLRMVDNKAVLHTGNIMGFVGKGDTQLRISSRFGTDTDDFFLIYMLCQVHSINVFDLPFSQSHDQVLDMLILLFPYYLANAIKQGLYKEYRTYHYNNPDVRGVVDVNCHIQKNVPFQGNIAYIERVKSVDNPLTQLIRHTIEFIREHPMGT
;
A
#
# COMPACT_ATOMS: atom_id res chain seq x y z
N MET A 1 -1.73 -0.18 14.82
CA MET A 1 -3.11 0.34 14.92
C MET A 1 -3.05 1.68 15.63
N TYR A 2 -3.48 2.74 14.99
CA TYR A 2 -3.46 4.09 15.59
C TYR A 2 -4.45 4.15 16.75
N LYS A 3 -4.08 4.80 17.83
CA LYS A 3 -4.92 4.88 19.05
C LYS A 3 -5.90 6.05 19.01
N ARG A 4 -5.59 7.10 18.25
CA ARG A 4 -6.38 8.33 18.18
C ARG A 4 -6.69 8.66 16.72
N LEU A 5 -7.98 8.72 16.39
CA LEU A 5 -8.49 9.09 15.08
C LEU A 5 -9.09 10.49 15.15
N ILE A 6 -8.56 11.39 14.33
CA ILE A 6 -9.13 12.71 14.10
C ILE A 6 -9.85 12.66 12.76
N HIS A 7 -11.16 12.88 12.79
CA HIS A 7 -11.99 12.88 11.60
C HIS A 7 -12.43 14.30 11.27
N ILE A 8 -12.21 14.72 10.05
CA ILE A 8 -12.58 16.06 9.54
C ILE A 8 -13.04 15.91 8.09
N LYS A 9 -13.89 16.84 7.63
CA LYS A 9 -14.33 16.89 6.24
C LYS A 9 -13.36 17.71 5.38
N ASP A 10 -13.32 17.44 4.08
CA ASP A 10 -12.57 18.24 3.12
C ASP A 10 -13.11 19.68 3.08
N ASN A 11 -12.27 20.62 2.69
CA ASN A 11 -12.59 22.04 2.57
C ASN A 11 -13.23 22.63 3.85
N CYS A 12 -12.77 22.19 5.01
CA CYS A 12 -13.23 22.70 6.32
C CYS A 12 -12.56 24.05 6.62
N VAL A 13 -13.19 25.13 6.15
CA VAL A 13 -12.70 26.50 6.30
C VAL A 13 -12.79 26.99 7.75
N ASN A 14 -13.83 26.57 8.48
CA ASN A 14 -14.02 26.98 9.88
C ASN A 14 -13.02 26.33 10.83
N GLY A 15 -12.38 25.25 10.39
CA GLY A 15 -11.41 24.52 11.18
C GLY A 15 -12.00 23.71 12.33
N VAL A 16 -11.19 22.81 12.85
CA VAL A 16 -11.51 21.99 14.05
C VAL A 16 -10.42 22.21 15.07
N VAL A 17 -10.80 22.45 16.33
CA VAL A 17 -9.87 22.64 17.44
C VAL A 17 -9.29 21.29 17.83
N ILE A 18 -7.96 21.24 17.96
CA ILE A 18 -7.21 20.08 18.44
C ILE A 18 -6.69 20.40 19.85
N ASP A 19 -7.25 19.75 20.84
CA ASP A 19 -6.93 20.03 22.24
C ASP A 19 -5.71 19.26 22.76
N ASN A 20 -5.41 18.10 22.15
CA ASN A 20 -4.33 17.23 22.63
C ASN A 20 -2.98 17.66 22.05
N PRO A 21 -1.99 18.03 22.89
CA PRO A 21 -0.69 18.51 22.44
C PRO A 21 0.12 17.44 21.66
N ASP A 22 -0.05 16.13 21.95
CA ASP A 22 0.62 15.08 21.20
C ASP A 22 0.07 14.98 19.77
N ASP A 23 -1.25 15.17 19.62
CA ASP A 23 -1.87 15.18 18.29
C ASP A 23 -1.42 16.41 17.50
N VAL A 24 -1.31 17.56 18.13
CA VAL A 24 -0.77 18.78 17.52
C VAL A 24 0.67 18.54 17.05
N ALA A 25 1.51 17.91 17.86
CA ALA A 25 2.89 17.60 17.52
C ALA A 25 2.97 16.62 16.33
N ASN A 26 2.19 15.54 16.35
CA ASN A 26 2.15 14.54 15.27
C ASN A 26 1.62 15.14 13.96
N LEU A 27 0.54 15.93 14.03
CA LEU A 27 -0.06 16.60 12.88
C LEU A 27 0.85 17.67 12.28
N SER A 28 1.61 18.40 13.09
CA SER A 28 2.53 19.44 12.61
C SER A 28 3.62 18.91 11.68
N CYS A 29 3.94 17.62 11.75
CA CYS A 29 4.93 17.00 10.88
C CYS A 29 4.52 16.99 9.41
N PHE A 30 3.22 16.88 9.11
CA PHE A 30 2.73 16.78 7.74
C PHE A 30 1.76 17.90 7.33
N LEU A 31 1.20 18.64 8.27
CA LEU A 31 0.41 19.83 7.95
C LEU A 31 1.32 21.03 7.63
N ASN A 32 0.81 21.97 6.85
CA ASN A 32 1.53 23.14 6.35
C ASN A 32 2.69 22.84 5.37
N LYS A 33 2.88 21.60 4.99
CA LYS A 33 3.86 21.20 3.96
C LYS A 33 3.14 20.86 2.66
N SER A 34 3.79 21.13 1.54
CA SER A 34 3.29 20.66 0.25
C SER A 34 3.45 19.14 0.12
N ILE A 35 2.66 18.52 -0.75
CA ILE A 35 2.76 17.09 -1.01
C ILE A 35 4.17 16.69 -1.49
N ASP A 36 4.80 17.50 -2.33
CA ASP A 36 6.18 17.27 -2.78
C ASP A 36 7.19 17.28 -1.64
N GLN A 37 7.01 18.17 -0.66
CA GLN A 37 7.84 18.18 0.53
C GLN A 37 7.62 16.93 1.38
N LEU A 38 6.37 16.51 1.54
CA LEU A 38 6.03 15.31 2.31
C LEU A 38 6.57 14.03 1.68
N VAL A 39 6.54 13.92 0.35
CA VAL A 39 7.13 12.79 -0.36
C VAL A 39 8.64 12.74 -0.18
N LYS A 40 9.32 13.90 -0.21
CA LYS A 40 10.78 13.98 -0.11
C LYS A 40 11.31 13.86 1.33
N GLU A 41 10.60 14.45 2.29
CA GLU A 41 11.09 14.59 3.67
C GLU A 41 10.53 13.54 4.62
N GLU A 42 9.31 13.06 4.37
CA GLU A 42 8.56 12.19 5.29
C GLU A 42 8.19 10.84 4.64
N ASP A 43 8.73 10.53 3.45
CA ASP A 43 8.45 9.31 2.67
C ASP A 43 6.95 9.06 2.47
N LEU A 44 6.15 10.13 2.27
CA LEU A 44 4.72 10.02 2.07
C LEU A 44 4.42 9.19 0.81
N LEU A 45 3.69 8.11 0.97
CA LEU A 45 3.18 7.33 -0.14
C LEU A 45 1.86 7.92 -0.63
N ILE A 46 1.85 8.36 -1.89
CA ILE A 46 0.63 8.79 -2.56
C ILE A 46 0.02 7.58 -3.26
N PHE A 47 -1.25 7.34 -2.98
CA PHE A 47 -1.97 6.23 -3.56
C PHE A 47 -3.34 6.70 -4.08
N PRO A 48 -3.77 6.33 -5.29
CA PRO A 48 -3.10 5.47 -6.27
C PRO A 48 -1.90 6.13 -6.95
N TYR A 49 -0.97 5.32 -7.39
CA TYR A 49 0.31 5.76 -7.99
C TYR A 49 0.13 6.64 -9.23
N SER A 50 -0.99 6.49 -9.94
CA SER A 50 -1.36 7.33 -11.10
C SER A 50 -1.51 8.82 -10.77
N LEU A 51 -1.71 9.17 -9.50
CA LEU A 51 -1.73 10.58 -9.08
C LEU A 51 -0.37 11.27 -9.21
N ASN A 52 0.73 10.51 -9.22
CA ASN A 52 2.07 11.05 -9.44
C ASN A 52 2.26 11.57 -10.89
N GLU A 53 1.40 11.16 -11.82
CA GLU A 53 1.45 11.62 -13.22
C GLU A 53 0.80 13.00 -13.41
N TYR A 54 0.00 13.47 -12.44
CA TYR A 54 -0.65 14.78 -12.49
C TYR A 54 0.25 15.94 -12.04
N GLY A 55 1.55 15.68 -11.85
CA GLY A 55 2.62 16.64 -11.83
C GLY A 55 2.49 17.77 -10.81
N ASP A 56 2.88 18.96 -11.23
CA ASP A 56 3.14 20.12 -10.39
C ASP A 56 1.92 20.64 -9.61
N GLU A 57 0.71 20.48 -10.11
CA GLU A 57 -0.50 21.00 -9.46
C GLU A 57 -0.82 20.29 -8.16
N LEU A 58 -0.69 18.95 -8.13
CA LEU A 58 -0.91 18.16 -6.92
C LEU A 58 0.25 18.35 -5.94
N GLY A 59 1.48 18.38 -6.44
CA GLY A 59 2.68 18.50 -5.62
C GLY A 59 2.72 19.78 -4.78
N GLN A 60 2.16 20.86 -5.28
CA GLN A 60 2.08 22.15 -4.59
C GLN A 60 0.94 22.25 -3.57
N GLN A 61 -0.04 21.34 -3.62
CA GLN A 61 -1.14 21.35 -2.67
C GLN A 61 -0.69 20.91 -1.28
N THR A 62 -1.43 21.34 -0.26
CA THR A 62 -1.25 20.91 1.12
C THR A 62 -2.41 20.03 1.55
N ILE A 63 -2.14 19.02 2.37
CA ILE A 63 -3.17 18.16 2.98
C ILE A 63 -4.09 19.02 3.84
N GLY A 64 -3.52 19.96 4.56
CA GLY A 64 -4.23 20.89 5.42
C GLY A 64 -3.27 21.85 6.09
N SER A 65 -3.80 22.74 6.89
CA SER A 65 -3.01 23.69 7.67
C SER A 65 -3.40 23.66 9.15
N LEU A 66 -2.40 23.75 9.99
CA LEU A 66 -2.55 23.89 11.43
C LEU A 66 -2.16 25.32 11.83
N ARG A 67 -3.07 26.04 12.48
CA ARG A 67 -2.86 27.44 12.91
C ARG A 67 -3.17 27.60 14.39
N MET A 68 -2.43 28.45 15.05
CA MET A 68 -2.73 28.83 16.43
C MET A 68 -3.69 30.02 16.42
N VAL A 69 -4.88 29.84 16.99
CA VAL A 69 -5.90 30.88 17.17
C VAL A 69 -6.30 30.89 18.65
N ASP A 70 -6.18 32.00 19.32
CA ASP A 70 -6.52 32.16 20.74
C ASP A 70 -5.88 31.08 21.65
N ASN A 71 -4.62 30.79 21.40
CA ASN A 71 -3.83 29.73 22.08
C ASN A 71 -4.35 28.29 21.90
N LYS A 72 -5.18 28.06 20.89
CA LYS A 72 -5.68 26.73 20.48
C LYS A 72 -5.19 26.39 19.09
N ALA A 73 -4.84 25.13 18.90
CA ALA A 73 -4.47 24.63 17.58
C ALA A 73 -5.75 24.34 16.76
N VAL A 74 -5.89 25.00 15.63
CA VAL A 74 -7.04 24.85 14.72
C VAL A 74 -6.58 24.22 13.42
N LEU A 75 -7.17 23.06 13.09
CA LEU A 75 -6.91 22.32 11.87
C LEU A 75 -7.89 22.75 10.77
N HIS A 76 -7.36 23.15 9.63
CA HIS A 76 -8.12 23.43 8.41
C HIS A 76 -7.71 22.44 7.32
N THR A 77 -8.64 22.00 6.50
CA THR A 77 -8.39 21.09 5.39
C THR A 77 -8.65 21.76 4.05
N GLY A 78 -7.91 21.33 3.04
CA GLY A 78 -8.13 21.69 1.62
C GLY A 78 -9.06 20.71 0.91
N ASN A 79 -8.88 20.60 -0.42
CA ASN A 79 -9.70 19.73 -1.27
C ASN A 79 -9.12 18.31 -1.40
N ILE A 80 -8.21 17.90 -0.53
CA ILE A 80 -7.62 16.57 -0.55
C ILE A 80 -8.36 15.69 0.45
N MET A 81 -8.78 14.53 0.01
CA MET A 81 -9.38 13.49 0.84
C MET A 81 -8.40 12.33 1.01
N GLY A 82 -8.48 11.63 2.13
CA GLY A 82 -7.66 10.45 2.38
C GLY A 82 -7.32 10.24 3.84
N PHE A 83 -6.26 9.47 4.05
CA PHE A 83 -5.78 9.07 5.37
C PHE A 83 -4.29 9.37 5.47
N VAL A 84 -3.90 9.98 6.56
CA VAL A 84 -2.48 10.18 6.89
C VAL A 84 -2.31 10.01 8.38
N GLY A 85 -1.19 9.45 8.81
CA GLY A 85 -0.95 9.26 10.24
C GLY A 85 0.52 9.25 10.59
N LYS A 86 0.83 9.68 11.81
CA LYS A 86 2.16 9.62 12.40
C LYS A 86 2.04 9.32 13.89
N GLY A 87 2.91 8.44 14.37
CA GLY A 87 2.85 7.99 15.76
C GLY A 87 1.52 7.29 16.07
N ASP A 88 0.85 7.73 17.13
CA ASP A 88 -0.44 7.21 17.57
C ASP A 88 -1.64 7.98 16.97
N THR A 89 -1.39 9.00 16.15
CA THR A 89 -2.43 9.89 15.60
C THR A 89 -2.67 9.58 14.13
N GLN A 90 -3.93 9.39 13.78
CA GLN A 90 -4.40 9.29 12.40
C GLN A 90 -5.34 10.43 12.08
N LEU A 91 -5.11 11.13 10.98
CA LEU A 91 -6.03 12.10 10.40
C LEU A 91 -6.76 11.43 9.24
N ARG A 92 -8.08 11.45 9.31
CA ARG A 92 -8.97 11.04 8.23
C ARG A 92 -9.69 12.28 7.70
N ILE A 93 -9.54 12.55 6.41
CA ILE A 93 -10.25 13.61 5.71
C ILE A 93 -11.26 12.96 4.79
N SER A 94 -12.54 13.04 5.14
CA SER A 94 -13.65 12.51 4.37
C SER A 94 -14.27 13.58 3.47
N SER A 95 -15.10 13.14 2.53
CA SER A 95 -15.85 14.06 1.67
C SER A 95 -16.86 14.88 2.47
N ARG A 96 -16.95 16.17 2.18
CA ARG A 96 -18.05 17.02 2.67
C ARG A 96 -19.42 16.57 2.20
N PHE A 97 -19.48 15.77 1.14
CA PHE A 97 -20.72 15.19 0.60
C PHE A 97 -21.08 13.84 1.23
N GLY A 98 -20.16 13.22 2.00
CA GLY A 98 -20.39 11.99 2.73
C GLY A 98 -21.14 12.22 4.05
N THR A 99 -21.71 11.14 4.60
CA THR A 99 -22.23 11.13 5.96
C THR A 99 -21.08 10.86 6.95
N ASP A 100 -21.33 11.04 8.26
CA ASP A 100 -20.28 10.82 9.27
C ASP A 100 -19.94 9.33 9.46
N THR A 101 -20.82 8.44 9.02
CA THR A 101 -20.65 6.98 9.10
C THR A 101 -20.12 6.35 7.81
N ASP A 102 -20.46 6.94 6.64
CA ASP A 102 -20.22 6.31 5.35
C ASP A 102 -19.59 7.28 4.36
N ASP A 103 -18.40 6.96 3.90
CA ASP A 103 -17.67 7.73 2.88
C ASP A 103 -17.83 7.12 1.48
N PHE A 104 -19.08 6.82 1.10
CA PHE A 104 -19.42 6.29 -0.23
C PHE A 104 -18.87 7.16 -1.38
N PHE A 105 -18.73 8.45 -1.14
CA PHE A 105 -18.30 9.36 -2.18
C PHE A 105 -16.82 9.11 -2.56
N LEU A 106 -15.94 8.86 -1.58
CA LEU A 106 -14.55 8.52 -1.85
C LEU A 106 -14.44 7.19 -2.62
N ILE A 107 -15.17 6.17 -2.18
CA ILE A 107 -15.20 4.86 -2.85
C ILE A 107 -15.75 5.01 -4.27
N TYR A 108 -16.86 5.74 -4.44
CA TYR A 108 -17.44 6.01 -5.75
C TYR A 108 -16.44 6.69 -6.69
N MET A 109 -15.74 7.72 -6.23
CA MET A 109 -14.74 8.44 -7.02
C MET A 109 -13.57 7.54 -7.41
N LEU A 110 -13.06 6.72 -6.49
CA LEU A 110 -12.00 5.75 -6.78
C LEU A 110 -12.45 4.72 -7.81
N CYS A 111 -13.68 4.22 -7.70
CA CYS A 111 -14.24 3.29 -8.67
C CYS A 111 -14.38 3.93 -10.06
N GLN A 112 -14.79 5.20 -10.15
CA GLN A 112 -14.86 5.92 -11.41
C GLN A 112 -13.47 6.12 -12.05
N VAL A 113 -12.48 6.54 -11.25
CA VAL A 113 -11.10 6.74 -11.74
C VAL A 113 -10.51 5.43 -12.27
N HIS A 114 -10.77 4.31 -11.61
CA HIS A 114 -10.24 3.01 -11.99
C HIS A 114 -11.16 2.19 -12.91
N SER A 115 -12.30 2.75 -13.32
CA SER A 115 -13.33 2.05 -14.13
C SER A 115 -13.77 0.73 -13.49
N ILE A 116 -13.87 0.71 -12.16
CA ILE A 116 -14.37 -0.44 -11.40
C ILE A 116 -15.88 -0.32 -11.29
N ASN A 117 -16.60 -1.41 -11.54
CA ASN A 117 -18.06 -1.42 -11.42
C ASN A 117 -18.46 -1.42 -9.93
N VAL A 118 -19.08 -0.35 -9.49
CA VAL A 118 -19.51 -0.16 -8.09
C VAL A 118 -20.52 -1.23 -7.65
N PHE A 119 -21.32 -1.77 -8.58
CA PHE A 119 -22.36 -2.75 -8.26
C PHE A 119 -21.83 -4.15 -7.96
N ASP A 120 -20.59 -4.44 -8.33
CA ASP A 120 -19.96 -5.74 -8.08
C ASP A 120 -19.15 -5.77 -6.77
N LEU A 121 -19.22 -4.71 -5.98
CA LEU A 121 -18.44 -4.60 -4.75
C LEU A 121 -19.27 -5.03 -3.55
N PRO A 122 -18.78 -6.00 -2.77
CA PRO A 122 -19.34 -6.26 -1.45
C PRO A 122 -18.97 -5.10 -0.52
N PHE A 123 -19.93 -4.29 -0.14
CA PHE A 123 -19.74 -3.25 0.88
C PHE A 123 -19.79 -3.88 2.26
N SER A 124 -18.71 -3.75 3.02
CA SER A 124 -18.73 -4.02 4.45
C SER A 124 -18.47 -2.72 5.21
N GLN A 125 -19.16 -2.56 6.30
CA GLN A 125 -18.93 -1.53 7.29
C GLN A 125 -17.81 -2.00 8.22
N SER A 126 -16.58 -2.12 7.73
CA SER A 126 -15.46 -2.40 8.63
C SER A 126 -14.97 -1.11 9.30
N HIS A 127 -14.48 -1.24 10.53
CA HIS A 127 -13.88 -0.11 11.24
C HIS A 127 -12.56 0.36 10.64
N ASP A 128 -11.99 -0.38 9.69
CA ASP A 128 -10.71 -0.05 9.05
C ASP A 128 -10.89 0.23 7.54
N GLN A 129 -11.42 1.42 7.24
CA GLN A 129 -11.68 1.87 5.87
C GLN A 129 -10.41 1.96 4.99
N VAL A 130 -9.22 2.10 5.59
CA VAL A 130 -7.96 2.08 4.84
C VAL A 130 -7.72 0.69 4.28
N LEU A 131 -7.90 -0.34 5.10
CA LEU A 131 -7.75 -1.73 4.68
C LEU A 131 -8.78 -2.09 3.62
N ASP A 132 -10.03 -1.70 3.79
CA ASP A 132 -11.09 -1.93 2.81
C ASP A 132 -10.77 -1.30 1.45
N MET A 133 -10.25 -0.07 1.47
CA MET A 133 -9.81 0.61 0.25
C MET A 133 -8.65 -0.13 -0.43
N LEU A 134 -7.67 -0.59 0.34
CA LEU A 134 -6.53 -1.36 -0.21
C LEU A 134 -6.99 -2.70 -0.78
N ILE A 135 -7.88 -3.41 -0.11
CA ILE A 135 -8.47 -4.66 -0.58
C ILE A 135 -9.26 -4.43 -1.88
N LEU A 136 -10.02 -3.34 -1.96
CA LEU A 136 -10.78 -2.96 -3.15
C LEU A 136 -9.88 -2.71 -4.37
N LEU A 137 -8.77 -2.01 -4.19
CA LEU A 137 -7.88 -1.62 -5.27
C LEU A 137 -6.89 -2.73 -5.66
N PHE A 138 -6.60 -3.66 -4.75
CA PHE A 138 -5.64 -4.73 -4.97
C PHE A 138 -5.89 -5.56 -6.24
N PRO A 139 -7.11 -6.08 -6.52
CA PRO A 139 -7.37 -6.86 -7.73
C PRO A 139 -7.11 -6.07 -9.02
N TYR A 140 -7.44 -4.79 -9.03
CA TYR A 140 -7.19 -3.92 -10.17
C TYR A 140 -5.69 -3.77 -10.48
N TYR A 141 -4.88 -3.47 -9.46
CA TYR A 141 -3.43 -3.34 -9.64
C TYR A 141 -2.78 -4.68 -9.95
N LEU A 142 -3.24 -5.76 -9.31
CA LEU A 142 -2.75 -7.10 -9.59
C LEU A 142 -3.04 -7.51 -11.05
N ALA A 143 -4.25 -7.29 -11.54
CA ALA A 143 -4.61 -7.59 -12.92
C ALA A 143 -3.73 -6.82 -13.92
N ASN A 144 -3.44 -5.54 -13.65
CA ASN A 144 -2.54 -4.75 -14.48
C ASN A 144 -1.09 -5.24 -14.41
N ALA A 145 -0.60 -5.59 -13.25
CA ALA A 145 0.76 -6.11 -13.07
C ALA A 145 0.98 -7.45 -13.77
N ILE A 146 -0.03 -8.32 -13.80
CA ILE A 146 0.06 -9.66 -14.42
C ILE A 146 -0.06 -9.60 -15.96
N LYS A 147 -0.54 -8.51 -16.55
CA LYS A 147 -0.66 -8.39 -18.02
C LYS A 147 0.64 -8.69 -18.77
N GLN A 148 1.80 -8.40 -18.18
CA GLN A 148 3.13 -8.69 -18.74
C GLN A 148 3.66 -10.08 -18.35
N GLY A 149 2.85 -10.89 -17.66
CA GLY A 149 3.25 -12.18 -17.11
C GLY A 149 3.77 -12.08 -15.67
N LEU A 150 3.96 -13.26 -15.06
CA LEU A 150 4.47 -13.33 -13.68
C LEU A 150 5.97 -13.02 -13.65
N TYR A 151 6.38 -12.27 -12.62
CA TYR A 151 7.78 -12.00 -12.36
C TYR A 151 8.54 -13.30 -12.11
N LYS A 152 9.68 -13.45 -12.77
CA LYS A 152 10.53 -14.63 -12.68
C LYS A 152 11.93 -14.23 -12.26
N GLU A 153 12.47 -14.98 -11.32
CA GLU A 153 13.83 -14.81 -10.82
C GLU A 153 14.66 -16.06 -11.07
N TYR A 154 15.97 -15.89 -11.27
CA TYR A 154 16.86 -17.01 -11.40
C TYR A 154 17.14 -17.62 -10.04
N ARG A 155 16.80 -18.92 -9.88
CA ARG A 155 17.18 -19.73 -8.73
C ARG A 155 18.23 -20.75 -9.11
N THR A 156 19.15 -20.99 -8.21
CA THR A 156 20.23 -21.97 -8.34
C THR A 156 19.84 -23.19 -7.52
N TYR A 157 19.79 -24.34 -8.17
CA TYR A 157 19.51 -25.63 -7.54
C TYR A 157 20.73 -26.53 -7.64
N HIS A 158 21.01 -27.29 -6.58
CA HIS A 158 22.06 -28.27 -6.51
C HIS A 158 21.47 -29.66 -6.59
N TYR A 159 21.87 -30.42 -7.58
CA TYR A 159 21.40 -31.76 -7.83
C TYR A 159 22.55 -32.77 -7.75
N ASN A 160 22.22 -34.02 -7.46
CA ASN A 160 23.14 -35.15 -7.51
C ASN A 160 22.38 -36.37 -8.04
N ASN A 161 22.32 -36.47 -9.36
CA ASN A 161 21.62 -37.55 -10.07
C ASN A 161 22.33 -37.87 -11.39
N PRO A 162 21.94 -38.95 -12.11
CA PRO A 162 22.60 -39.33 -13.35
C PRO A 162 22.31 -38.40 -14.54
N ASP A 163 21.19 -37.64 -14.49
CA ASP A 163 20.79 -36.74 -15.57
C ASP A 163 21.32 -35.34 -15.34
N VAL A 164 22.48 -35.04 -15.92
CA VAL A 164 23.11 -33.72 -15.80
C VAL A 164 22.45 -32.71 -16.72
N ARG A 165 21.87 -31.64 -16.13
CA ARG A 165 21.21 -30.56 -16.87
C ARG A 165 21.85 -29.19 -16.67
N GLY A 166 22.98 -29.12 -15.97
CA GLY A 166 23.62 -27.88 -15.62
C GLY A 166 25.14 -28.00 -15.57
N VAL A 167 25.77 -27.09 -14.83
CA VAL A 167 27.22 -27.07 -14.66
C VAL A 167 27.62 -28.04 -13.55
N VAL A 168 28.58 -28.93 -13.83
CA VAL A 168 29.09 -29.89 -12.84
C VAL A 168 29.74 -29.15 -11.66
N ASP A 169 29.26 -29.44 -10.45
CA ASP A 169 29.86 -28.99 -9.20
C ASP A 169 30.98 -29.98 -8.82
N VAL A 170 32.18 -29.68 -9.27
CA VAL A 170 33.34 -30.56 -9.07
C VAL A 170 33.60 -30.83 -7.59
N ASN A 171 33.51 -29.79 -6.76
CA ASN A 171 33.79 -29.93 -5.34
C ASN A 171 32.77 -30.85 -4.64
N CYS A 172 31.50 -30.63 -4.91
CA CYS A 172 30.43 -31.47 -4.38
C CYS A 172 30.51 -32.88 -4.94
N HIS A 173 30.86 -33.03 -6.24
CA HIS A 173 31.00 -34.32 -6.88
C HIS A 173 32.12 -35.16 -6.26
N ILE A 174 33.29 -34.58 -6.04
CA ILE A 174 34.40 -35.28 -5.37
C ILE A 174 34.05 -35.70 -3.97
N GLN A 175 33.36 -34.84 -3.22
CA GLN A 175 32.98 -35.14 -1.83
C GLN A 175 31.92 -36.25 -1.71
N LYS A 176 30.94 -36.30 -2.64
CA LYS A 176 29.79 -37.20 -2.52
C LYS A 176 29.88 -38.45 -3.39
N ASN A 177 30.58 -38.35 -4.51
CA ASN A 177 30.53 -39.38 -5.56
C ASN A 177 31.90 -40.04 -5.84
N VAL A 178 32.81 -40.02 -4.88
CA VAL A 178 34.07 -40.78 -4.99
C VAL A 178 34.05 -41.88 -3.90
N PRO A 179 34.10 -43.18 -4.28
CA PRO A 179 34.10 -43.70 -5.64
C PRO A 179 32.80 -43.48 -6.41
N PHE A 180 32.86 -43.37 -7.73
CA PHE A 180 31.71 -43.06 -8.59
C PHE A 180 30.62 -44.13 -8.51
N GLN A 181 29.37 -43.71 -8.23
CA GLN A 181 28.21 -44.59 -8.08
C GLN A 181 27.08 -44.25 -9.09
N GLY A 182 27.42 -43.63 -10.20
CA GLY A 182 26.48 -43.33 -11.27
C GLY A 182 25.81 -41.94 -11.16
N ASN A 183 26.00 -41.22 -10.07
CA ASN A 183 25.45 -39.87 -9.87
C ASN A 183 26.51 -38.80 -10.11
N ILE A 184 26.09 -37.65 -10.66
CA ILE A 184 26.93 -36.49 -10.90
C ILE A 184 26.31 -35.30 -10.16
N ALA A 185 27.13 -34.64 -9.35
CA ALA A 185 26.72 -33.39 -8.70
C ALA A 185 26.81 -32.23 -9.70
N TYR A 186 25.72 -31.50 -9.86
CA TYR A 186 25.66 -30.36 -10.75
C TYR A 186 24.79 -29.24 -10.22
N ILE A 187 24.98 -28.06 -10.77
CA ILE A 187 24.26 -26.84 -10.44
C ILE A 187 23.44 -26.45 -11.66
N GLU A 188 22.14 -26.32 -11.47
CA GLU A 188 21.22 -25.84 -12.50
C GLU A 188 20.68 -24.46 -12.12
N ARG A 189 20.70 -23.53 -13.05
CA ARG A 189 20.12 -22.19 -12.87
C ARG A 189 18.83 -22.06 -13.67
N VAL A 190 17.72 -22.07 -12.96
CA VAL A 190 16.38 -22.07 -13.56
C VAL A 190 15.68 -20.75 -13.29
N LYS A 191 14.99 -20.22 -14.30
CA LYS A 191 14.13 -19.07 -14.17
C LYS A 191 12.79 -19.50 -13.58
N SER A 192 12.56 -19.18 -12.30
CA SER A 192 11.41 -19.63 -11.53
C SER A 192 10.44 -18.49 -11.20
N VAL A 193 9.15 -18.78 -11.21
CA VAL A 193 8.09 -17.90 -10.67
C VAL A 193 8.00 -17.98 -9.15
N ASP A 194 8.58 -19.03 -8.55
CA ASP A 194 8.61 -19.18 -7.09
C ASP A 194 9.69 -18.28 -6.49
N ASN A 195 9.31 -17.07 -6.13
CA ASN A 195 10.16 -16.05 -5.52
C ASN A 195 9.37 -15.33 -4.40
N PRO A 196 10.05 -14.57 -3.52
CA PRO A 196 9.41 -13.92 -2.38
C PRO A 196 8.24 -12.99 -2.78
N LEU A 197 8.37 -12.28 -3.90
CA LEU A 197 7.32 -11.38 -4.39
C LEU A 197 6.05 -12.16 -4.78
N THR A 198 6.21 -13.24 -5.56
CA THR A 198 5.07 -14.07 -5.97
C THR A 198 4.43 -14.79 -4.78
N GLN A 199 5.24 -15.21 -3.80
CA GLN A 199 4.76 -15.80 -2.56
C GLN A 199 3.95 -14.77 -1.75
N LEU A 200 4.43 -13.53 -1.62
CA LEU A 200 3.71 -12.45 -0.94
C LEU A 200 2.35 -12.18 -1.59
N ILE A 201 2.33 -12.05 -2.93
CA ILE A 201 1.08 -11.86 -3.68
C ILE A 201 0.10 -13.00 -3.43
N ARG A 202 0.57 -14.25 -3.45
CA ARG A 202 -0.28 -15.42 -3.15
C ARG A 202 -0.85 -15.35 -1.74
N HIS A 203 -0.03 -15.06 -0.74
CA HIS A 203 -0.52 -14.90 0.64
C HIS A 203 -1.52 -13.76 0.77
N THR A 204 -1.33 -12.65 0.07
CA THR A 204 -2.29 -11.54 0.06
C THR A 204 -3.63 -11.97 -0.54
N ILE A 205 -3.63 -12.73 -1.66
CA ILE A 205 -4.85 -13.25 -2.27
C ILE A 205 -5.60 -14.18 -1.30
N GLU A 206 -4.89 -15.09 -0.63
CA GLU A 206 -5.48 -15.99 0.36
C GLU A 206 -6.06 -15.21 1.55
N PHE A 207 -5.31 -14.22 2.05
CA PHE A 207 -5.79 -13.35 3.13
C PHE A 207 -7.10 -12.64 2.75
N ILE A 208 -7.18 -12.04 1.56
CA ILE A 208 -8.39 -11.36 1.07
C ILE A 208 -9.55 -12.34 0.92
N ARG A 209 -9.28 -13.56 0.46
CA ARG A 209 -10.31 -14.61 0.29
C ARG A 209 -10.87 -15.07 1.64
N GLU A 210 -10.05 -15.17 2.66
CA GLU A 210 -10.47 -15.58 4.01
C GLU A 210 -11.13 -14.45 4.80
N HIS A 211 -10.89 -13.19 4.41
CA HIS A 211 -11.47 -12.00 4.99
C HIS A 211 -12.31 -11.26 3.95
N PRO A 212 -13.41 -11.88 3.45
CA PRO A 212 -14.28 -11.19 2.52
C PRO A 212 -14.84 -9.93 3.19
N MET A 213 -14.81 -8.82 2.47
CA MET A 213 -15.43 -7.59 2.93
C MET A 213 -16.94 -7.84 3.11
N GLY A 214 -17.37 -8.04 4.35
CA GLY A 214 -18.76 -8.13 4.79
C GLY A 214 -19.54 -9.38 4.33
N THR A 215 -19.63 -10.31 5.20
CA THR A 215 -20.83 -11.16 5.33
C THR A 215 -21.69 -10.61 6.46
#